data_919f1a09793a74055ee3c2c2fe8c30d2
#
_entry.id   919f1a09793a74055ee3c2c2fe8c30d2
#
_cell.length_a   1.000
_cell.length_b   1.000
_cell.length_c   1.000
_cell.angle_alpha   90.00
_cell.angle_beta   90.00
_cell.angle_gamma   90.00
#
_symmetry.space_group_name_H-M   'P 1'
#
loop_
_entity.id
_entity.type
_entity.pdbx_description
1 polymer ?
#
loop_
_entity_poly.entity_id
_entity_poly.type
_entity_poly.pdbx_seq_one_letter_code
_entity_poly.pdbx_strand_id
1 'polypeptide(L)'
;TCDDFDFFMEKPDVVFHLAALARIQPSFDEPTETFDTNTVGTQRVLEWARKDNTPVIYAGSSSSHGDKYCNPYTFTKWQGEELMKLYNKVWDLPTTICRFYNVYGPQQLTEGKYCTVVGIFERQYKNGEPLTITWEGEQRRDFTHIDDIVDGLVKCAEGITFSRENGESTGHITGQLFELGTGHNYSINEVADAFGDDYPREYIDRRPGEMLETLCVDTLAKDVLGWKPKKDLIEFIKKYYVE
;
A
#
# COMPACT_ATOMS: atom_id res chain seq x y z
N THR A 1 -9.98 22.91 -1.19
CA THR A 1 -9.98 23.51 -2.54
C THR A 1 -8.61 23.31 -3.18
N CYS A 2 -8.49 23.34 -4.53
CA CYS A 2 -7.18 23.21 -5.22
C CYS A 2 -6.17 24.30 -4.81
N ASP A 3 -6.62 25.34 -4.18
CA ASP A 3 -5.81 26.48 -3.73
C ASP A 3 -4.94 26.15 -2.51
N ASP A 4 -5.19 25.04 -1.81
CA ASP A 4 -4.44 24.66 -0.59
C ASP A 4 -3.05 24.05 -0.90
N PHE A 5 -2.72 23.75 -2.14
CA PHE A 5 -1.41 23.24 -2.55
C PHE A 5 -0.42 24.34 -3.00
N ASP A 6 -0.85 25.59 -3.18
CA ASP A 6 0.03 26.73 -3.51
C ASP A 6 0.95 27.12 -2.32
N PHE A 7 0.95 26.31 -1.25
CA PHE A 7 1.79 26.50 -0.07
C PHE A 7 3.26 26.12 -0.28
N PHE A 8 3.57 25.35 -1.33
CA PHE A 8 4.95 25.00 -1.64
C PHE A 8 5.61 26.16 -2.40
N MET A 9 6.51 26.88 -1.72
CA MET A 9 7.27 27.99 -2.32
C MET A 9 8.28 27.51 -3.38
N GLU A 10 8.64 26.22 -3.39
CA GLU A 10 9.53 25.63 -4.36
C GLU A 10 8.85 24.38 -5.01
N LYS A 11 9.08 24.22 -6.31
CA LYS A 11 8.61 23.06 -7.05
C LYS A 11 9.35 21.80 -6.61
N PRO A 12 8.67 20.74 -6.14
CA PRO A 12 9.34 19.49 -5.82
C PRO A 12 9.76 18.73 -7.09
N ASP A 13 10.81 17.94 -7.00
CA ASP A 13 11.26 17.07 -8.09
C ASP A 13 10.32 15.90 -8.34
N VAL A 14 9.66 15.40 -7.27
CA VAL A 14 8.73 14.28 -7.30
C VAL A 14 7.73 14.37 -6.15
N VAL A 15 6.51 13.90 -6.38
CA VAL A 15 5.46 13.77 -5.36
C VAL A 15 5.22 12.31 -5.05
N PHE A 16 5.36 11.91 -3.79
CA PHE A 16 4.87 10.64 -3.28
C PHE A 16 3.45 10.81 -2.74
N HIS A 17 2.46 10.40 -3.51
CA HIS A 17 1.06 10.47 -3.11
C HIS A 17 0.66 9.21 -2.34
N LEU A 18 0.87 9.22 -1.03
CA LEU A 18 0.61 8.12 -0.11
C LEU A 18 -0.66 8.33 0.72
N ALA A 19 -1.20 9.54 0.73
CA ALA A 19 -2.37 9.91 1.52
C ALA A 19 -3.62 9.17 1.03
N ALA A 20 -4.26 8.43 1.92
CA ALA A 20 -5.50 7.72 1.67
C ALA A 20 -6.17 7.28 2.97
N LEU A 21 -7.49 7.05 2.92
CA LEU A 21 -8.19 6.25 3.93
C LEU A 21 -8.05 4.77 3.54
N ALA A 22 -7.11 4.06 4.18
CA ALA A 22 -6.57 2.79 3.71
C ALA A 22 -7.14 1.57 4.47
N ARG A 23 -8.48 1.43 4.56
CA ARG A 23 -9.12 0.28 5.19
C ARG A 23 -10.50 -0.05 4.61
N ILE A 24 -10.76 -1.35 4.51
CA ILE A 24 -12.02 -1.88 3.98
C ILE A 24 -13.18 -1.57 4.93
N GLN A 25 -13.07 -1.96 6.20
CA GLN A 25 -14.21 -1.86 7.12
C GLN A 25 -14.68 -0.41 7.35
N PRO A 26 -13.80 0.57 7.67
CA PRO A 26 -14.22 1.96 7.79
C PRO A 26 -14.84 2.55 6.50
N SER A 27 -14.47 2.04 5.32
CA SER A 27 -15.02 2.55 4.06
C SER A 27 -16.51 2.23 3.86
N PHE A 28 -17.04 1.19 4.52
CA PHE A 28 -18.47 0.91 4.52
C PHE A 28 -19.24 1.93 5.38
N ASP A 29 -18.66 2.35 6.48
CA ASP A 29 -19.29 3.29 7.43
C ASP A 29 -19.19 4.73 6.93
N GLU A 30 -18.07 5.08 6.26
CA GLU A 30 -17.73 6.44 5.83
C GLU A 30 -17.42 6.48 4.31
N PRO A 31 -18.35 6.06 3.43
CA PRO A 31 -18.07 5.97 1.99
C PRO A 31 -17.81 7.35 1.36
N THR A 32 -18.54 8.39 1.74
CA THR A 32 -18.35 9.74 1.20
C THR A 32 -16.95 10.27 1.49
N GLU A 33 -16.49 10.18 2.73
CA GLU A 33 -15.15 10.60 3.12
C GLU A 33 -14.07 9.78 2.40
N THR A 34 -14.32 8.48 2.21
CA THR A 34 -13.43 7.59 1.45
C THR A 34 -13.29 8.03 0.00
N PHE A 35 -14.40 8.39 -0.68
CA PHE A 35 -14.37 8.91 -2.04
C PHE A 35 -13.70 10.28 -2.12
N ASP A 36 -14.04 11.20 -1.24
CA ASP A 36 -13.49 12.56 -1.23
C ASP A 36 -11.97 12.51 -1.02
N THR A 37 -11.49 11.69 -0.10
CA THR A 37 -10.06 11.56 0.20
C THR A 37 -9.32 10.81 -0.91
N ASN A 38 -9.78 9.60 -1.26
CA ASN A 38 -9.00 8.70 -2.11
C ASN A 38 -9.13 9.03 -3.60
N THR A 39 -10.31 9.43 -4.08
CA THR A 39 -10.55 9.70 -5.50
C THR A 39 -10.41 11.19 -5.82
N VAL A 40 -11.19 12.05 -5.15
CA VAL A 40 -11.16 13.49 -5.39
C VAL A 40 -9.82 14.08 -4.94
N GLY A 41 -9.29 13.64 -3.79
CA GLY A 41 -7.96 14.03 -3.31
C GLY A 41 -6.86 13.67 -4.31
N THR A 42 -6.87 12.45 -4.87
CA THR A 42 -5.91 12.02 -5.90
C THR A 42 -6.02 12.91 -7.15
N GLN A 43 -7.25 13.18 -7.62
CA GLN A 43 -7.46 14.04 -8.78
C GLN A 43 -6.90 15.45 -8.54
N ARG A 44 -7.09 16.02 -7.35
CA ARG A 44 -6.54 17.34 -6.98
C ARG A 44 -5.01 17.35 -6.96
N VAL A 45 -4.37 16.31 -6.43
CA VAL A 45 -2.90 16.17 -6.47
C VAL A 45 -2.40 16.14 -7.90
N LEU A 46 -3.06 15.39 -8.78
CA LEU A 46 -2.68 15.29 -10.19
C LEU A 46 -2.88 16.61 -10.93
N GLU A 47 -3.96 17.36 -10.68
CA GLU A 47 -4.17 18.69 -11.26
C GLU A 47 -3.11 19.70 -10.80
N TRP A 48 -2.72 19.64 -9.54
CA TRP A 48 -1.64 20.48 -9.03
C TRP A 48 -0.30 20.10 -9.69
N ALA A 49 0.05 18.81 -9.71
CA ALA A 49 1.30 18.32 -10.30
C ALA A 49 1.40 18.64 -11.81
N ARG A 50 0.27 18.60 -12.53
CA ARG A 50 0.19 18.87 -13.95
C ARG A 50 0.59 20.32 -14.32
N LYS A 51 0.38 21.31 -13.45
CA LYS A 51 0.74 22.71 -13.70
C LYS A 51 2.22 22.87 -14.07
N ASP A 52 3.09 22.13 -13.38
CA ASP A 52 4.54 22.19 -13.52
C ASP A 52 5.16 20.90 -14.09
N ASN A 53 4.32 19.98 -14.55
CA ASN A 53 4.73 18.66 -15.01
C ASN A 53 5.57 17.90 -13.97
N THR A 54 5.19 17.98 -12.68
CA THR A 54 5.89 17.32 -11.58
C THR A 54 5.51 15.84 -11.53
N PRO A 55 6.48 14.91 -11.51
CA PRO A 55 6.20 13.48 -11.42
C PRO A 55 5.43 13.09 -10.18
N VAL A 56 4.50 12.14 -10.32
CA VAL A 56 3.71 11.62 -9.20
C VAL A 56 3.87 10.10 -9.09
N ILE A 57 4.26 9.62 -7.92
CA ILE A 57 4.31 8.22 -7.56
C ILE A 57 3.15 7.93 -6.60
N TYR A 58 2.25 7.06 -7.01
CA TYR A 58 1.01 6.77 -6.31
C TYR A 58 1.06 5.44 -5.57
N ALA A 59 0.64 5.44 -4.31
CA ALA A 59 0.41 4.21 -3.56
C ALA A 59 -0.86 3.51 -4.04
N GLY A 60 -0.73 2.55 -4.93
CA GLY A 60 -1.78 1.61 -5.32
C GLY A 60 -2.06 0.56 -4.22
N SER A 61 -2.98 -0.36 -4.48
CA SER A 61 -3.36 -1.40 -3.54
C SER A 61 -3.55 -2.75 -4.22
N SER A 62 -3.00 -3.82 -3.61
CA SER A 62 -3.24 -5.21 -4.05
C SER A 62 -4.72 -5.61 -4.02
N SER A 63 -5.58 -4.89 -3.29
CA SER A 63 -7.04 -5.10 -3.32
C SER A 63 -7.63 -4.90 -4.71
N SER A 64 -6.97 -4.14 -5.59
CA SER A 64 -7.38 -3.95 -6.99
C SER A 64 -7.32 -5.21 -7.87
N HIS A 65 -6.70 -6.30 -7.38
CA HIS A 65 -6.72 -7.61 -8.08
C HIS A 65 -8.06 -8.34 -7.96
N GLY A 66 -8.79 -8.11 -6.86
CA GLY A 66 -10.09 -8.72 -6.62
C GLY A 66 -11.24 -8.02 -7.32
N ASP A 67 -12.44 -8.31 -6.86
CA ASP A 67 -13.64 -7.58 -7.30
C ASP A 67 -13.57 -6.12 -6.82
N LYS A 68 -13.46 -5.22 -7.78
CA LYS A 68 -13.36 -3.78 -7.54
C LYS A 68 -14.60 -3.18 -6.89
N TYR A 69 -15.73 -3.86 -7.02
CA TYR A 69 -17.03 -3.42 -6.52
C TYR A 69 -17.37 -3.99 -5.14
N CYS A 70 -16.47 -4.76 -4.52
CA CYS A 70 -16.75 -5.42 -3.25
C CYS A 70 -16.80 -4.46 -2.04
N ASN A 71 -16.16 -3.30 -2.12
CA ASN A 71 -16.19 -2.26 -1.08
C ASN A 71 -15.70 -0.90 -1.60
N PRO A 72 -16.06 0.24 -0.93
CA PRO A 72 -15.64 1.58 -1.34
C PRO A 72 -14.13 1.79 -1.34
N TYR A 73 -13.39 1.22 -0.39
CA TYR A 73 -11.92 1.34 -0.35
C TYR A 73 -11.27 0.76 -1.61
N THR A 74 -11.57 -0.50 -1.95
CA THR A 74 -11.02 -1.15 -3.15
C THR A 74 -11.38 -0.36 -4.42
N PHE A 75 -12.62 0.10 -4.51
CA PHE A 75 -13.08 0.87 -5.65
C PHE A 75 -12.33 2.19 -5.81
N THR A 76 -12.20 2.96 -4.73
CA THR A 76 -11.51 4.26 -4.76
C THR A 76 -10.01 4.14 -5.00
N LYS A 77 -9.35 3.09 -4.51
CA LYS A 77 -7.94 2.80 -4.81
C LYS A 77 -7.75 2.46 -6.29
N TRP A 78 -8.62 1.64 -6.86
CA TRP A 78 -8.62 1.37 -8.28
C TRP A 78 -8.89 2.63 -9.12
N GLN A 79 -9.84 3.49 -8.72
CA GLN A 79 -10.07 4.77 -9.41
C GLN A 79 -8.81 5.65 -9.39
N GLY A 80 -8.07 5.69 -8.28
CA GLY A 80 -6.81 6.41 -8.20
C GLY A 80 -5.78 5.90 -9.22
N GLU A 81 -5.64 4.58 -9.38
CA GLU A 81 -4.78 3.99 -10.41
C GLU A 81 -5.22 4.37 -11.84
N GLU A 82 -6.52 4.38 -12.12
CA GLU A 82 -7.05 4.80 -13.42
C GLU A 82 -6.84 6.29 -13.68
N LEU A 83 -6.95 7.14 -12.66
CA LEU A 83 -6.60 8.57 -12.76
C LEU A 83 -5.11 8.75 -13.10
N MET A 84 -4.21 8.02 -12.47
CA MET A 84 -2.78 8.07 -12.78
C MET A 84 -2.52 7.74 -14.27
N LYS A 85 -3.14 6.68 -14.78
CA LYS A 85 -3.03 6.27 -16.19
C LYS A 85 -3.63 7.31 -17.12
N LEU A 86 -4.79 7.90 -16.77
CA LEU A 86 -5.45 8.93 -17.55
C LEU A 86 -4.54 10.16 -17.70
N TYR A 87 -3.99 10.67 -16.60
CA TYR A 87 -3.15 11.86 -16.61
C TYR A 87 -1.84 11.65 -17.37
N ASN A 88 -1.25 10.47 -17.26
CA ASN A 88 -0.10 10.11 -18.07
C ASN A 88 -0.43 10.12 -19.58
N LYS A 89 -1.53 9.45 -19.94
CA LYS A 89 -1.90 9.27 -21.37
C LYS A 89 -2.36 10.56 -22.05
N VAL A 90 -3.09 11.43 -21.33
CA VAL A 90 -3.75 12.62 -21.92
C VAL A 90 -2.87 13.86 -21.85
N TRP A 91 -2.10 13.99 -20.79
CA TRP A 91 -1.30 15.22 -20.54
C TRP A 91 0.20 14.94 -20.42
N ASP A 92 0.66 13.73 -20.72
CA ASP A 92 2.06 13.31 -20.59
C ASP A 92 2.65 13.60 -19.18
N LEU A 93 1.78 13.67 -18.15
CA LEU A 93 2.23 13.80 -16.78
C LEU A 93 2.99 12.54 -16.38
N PRO A 94 4.25 12.62 -15.91
CA PRO A 94 4.98 11.45 -15.47
C PRO A 94 4.35 10.85 -14.21
N THR A 95 3.63 9.74 -14.35
CA THR A 95 2.98 9.04 -13.23
C THR A 95 3.47 7.61 -13.14
N THR A 96 3.61 7.11 -11.91
CA THR A 96 3.97 5.71 -11.63
C THR A 96 3.09 5.19 -10.51
N ILE A 97 2.64 3.96 -10.62
CA ILE A 97 1.81 3.30 -9.60
C ILE A 97 2.65 2.25 -8.91
N CYS A 98 2.74 2.32 -7.58
CA CYS A 98 3.33 1.27 -6.74
C CYS A 98 2.21 0.61 -5.94
N ARG A 99 1.80 -0.62 -6.30
CA ARG A 99 0.83 -1.40 -5.53
C ARG A 99 1.48 -2.00 -4.31
N PHE A 100 0.95 -1.63 -3.14
CA PHE A 100 1.36 -2.22 -1.88
C PHE A 100 0.51 -3.44 -1.57
N TYR A 101 1.15 -4.42 -0.96
CA TYR A 101 0.51 -5.54 -0.30
C TYR A 101 0.32 -5.22 1.19
N ASN A 102 0.34 -6.20 2.08
CA ASN A 102 0.12 -5.90 3.49
C ASN A 102 1.41 -5.36 4.12
N VAL A 103 1.50 -4.04 4.24
CA VAL A 103 2.70 -3.39 4.79
C VAL A 103 2.77 -3.57 6.29
N TYR A 104 3.96 -3.92 6.80
CA TYR A 104 4.28 -4.04 8.22
C TYR A 104 5.64 -3.41 8.52
N GLY A 105 5.91 -3.16 9.79
CA GLY A 105 7.23 -2.67 10.23
C GLY A 105 7.17 -1.93 11.56
N PRO A 106 8.31 -1.41 12.02
CA PRO A 106 8.38 -0.62 13.25
C PRO A 106 7.45 0.59 13.20
N GLN A 107 6.89 0.98 14.34
CA GLN A 107 6.00 2.14 14.49
C GLN A 107 4.67 2.03 13.73
N GLN A 108 4.26 0.82 13.31
CA GLN A 108 2.93 0.62 12.77
C GLN A 108 1.84 0.94 13.79
N LEU A 109 0.65 1.29 13.30
CA LEU A 109 -0.48 1.56 14.20
C LEU A 109 -0.88 0.27 14.94
N THR A 110 -0.99 0.37 16.26
CA THR A 110 -1.43 -0.71 17.15
C THR A 110 -2.85 -0.49 17.68
N GLU A 111 -3.38 0.73 17.54
CA GLU A 111 -4.72 1.12 17.99
C GLU A 111 -5.51 1.85 16.89
N GLY A 112 -6.85 1.81 17.03
CA GLY A 112 -7.76 2.50 16.13
C GLY A 112 -8.17 1.68 14.89
N LYS A 113 -9.11 2.25 14.13
CA LYS A 113 -9.78 1.57 13.00
C LYS A 113 -8.88 1.29 11.78
N TYR A 114 -7.68 1.85 11.76
CA TYR A 114 -6.73 1.68 10.65
C TYR A 114 -5.60 0.68 10.92
N CYS A 115 -5.62 -0.05 12.06
CA CYS A 115 -4.61 -1.05 12.41
C CYS A 115 -4.58 -2.24 11.45
N THR A 116 -3.37 -2.73 11.14
CA THR A 116 -3.17 -4.00 10.44
C THR A 116 -3.26 -5.18 11.41
N VAL A 117 -3.38 -6.41 10.89
CA VAL A 117 -3.37 -7.60 11.74
C VAL A 117 -2.09 -7.70 12.57
N VAL A 118 -0.93 -7.38 11.99
CA VAL A 118 0.36 -7.42 12.72
C VAL A 118 0.36 -6.41 13.87
N GLY A 119 -0.15 -5.18 13.67
CA GLY A 119 -0.24 -4.19 14.74
C GLY A 119 -1.27 -4.56 15.83
N ILE A 120 -2.38 -5.19 15.44
CA ILE A 120 -3.36 -5.71 16.41
C ILE A 120 -2.73 -6.80 17.27
N PHE A 121 -2.05 -7.77 16.65
CA PHE A 121 -1.38 -8.86 17.35
C PHE A 121 -0.24 -8.36 18.25
N GLU A 122 0.54 -7.38 17.79
CA GLU A 122 1.56 -6.71 18.60
C GLU A 122 0.97 -6.16 19.90
N ARG A 123 -0.12 -5.40 19.82
CA ARG A 123 -0.79 -4.85 21.01
C ARG A 123 -1.32 -5.95 21.92
N GLN A 124 -2.02 -6.94 21.35
CA GLN A 124 -2.62 -8.02 22.12
C GLN A 124 -1.54 -8.85 22.83
N TYR A 125 -0.47 -9.18 22.13
CA TYR A 125 0.67 -9.91 22.72
C TYR A 125 1.31 -9.14 23.88
N LYS A 126 1.58 -7.84 23.70
CA LYS A 126 2.16 -6.99 24.76
C LYS A 126 1.25 -6.84 25.97
N ASN A 127 -0.05 -6.92 25.80
CA ASN A 127 -1.03 -6.83 26.88
C ASN A 127 -1.36 -8.19 27.51
N GLY A 128 -0.84 -9.30 26.99
CA GLY A 128 -1.21 -10.64 27.43
C GLY A 128 -2.65 -11.04 27.06
N GLU A 129 -3.21 -10.42 26.03
CA GLU A 129 -4.56 -10.67 25.51
C GLU A 129 -4.50 -11.80 24.45
N PRO A 130 -5.56 -12.62 24.26
CA PRO A 130 -5.62 -13.56 23.16
C PRO A 130 -5.53 -12.85 21.79
N LEU A 131 -4.85 -13.47 20.81
CA LEU A 131 -4.81 -12.96 19.43
C LEU A 131 -6.19 -13.17 18.78
N THR A 132 -6.82 -12.09 18.31
CA THR A 132 -8.11 -12.16 17.63
C THR A 132 -7.95 -12.47 16.14
N ILE A 133 -8.43 -13.63 15.72
CA ILE A 133 -8.33 -14.15 14.36
C ILE A 133 -9.71 -14.13 13.72
N THR A 134 -9.86 -13.44 12.58
CA THR A 134 -11.11 -13.44 11.84
C THR A 134 -11.30 -14.78 11.15
N TRP A 135 -12.54 -15.28 11.15
CA TRP A 135 -12.92 -16.55 10.54
C TRP A 135 -12.07 -17.71 11.08
N GLU A 136 -11.57 -18.60 10.18
CA GLU A 136 -10.76 -19.76 10.54
C GLU A 136 -9.24 -19.47 10.52
N GLY A 137 -8.84 -18.23 10.16
CA GLY A 137 -7.44 -17.83 10.10
C GLY A 137 -6.68 -18.33 8.87
N GLU A 138 -7.35 -19.02 7.94
CA GLU A 138 -6.75 -19.61 6.73
C GLU A 138 -6.58 -18.60 5.58
N GLN A 139 -7.14 -17.40 5.69
CA GLN A 139 -6.94 -16.35 4.70
C GLN A 139 -5.46 -15.94 4.66
N ARG A 140 -4.91 -15.91 3.44
CA ARG A 140 -3.48 -15.69 3.20
C ARG A 140 -3.18 -14.26 2.73
N ARG A 141 -2.06 -13.71 3.18
CA ARG A 141 -1.62 -12.36 2.81
C ARG A 141 -0.13 -12.35 2.48
N ASP A 142 0.21 -11.71 1.37
CA ASP A 142 1.58 -11.28 1.10
C ASP A 142 1.87 -10.06 1.96
N PHE A 143 2.95 -10.13 2.74
CA PHE A 143 3.36 -9.07 3.66
C PHE A 143 4.69 -8.48 3.23
N THR A 144 4.76 -7.16 3.09
CA THR A 144 5.98 -6.47 2.68
C THR A 144 6.43 -5.49 3.76
N HIS A 145 7.69 -5.56 4.14
CA HIS A 145 8.25 -4.66 5.16
C HIS A 145 8.33 -3.22 4.65
N ILE A 146 8.12 -2.26 5.54
CA ILE A 146 8.13 -0.84 5.19
C ILE A 146 9.44 -0.38 4.53
N ASP A 147 10.60 -0.90 4.94
CA ASP A 147 11.89 -0.56 4.33
C ASP A 147 11.94 -1.02 2.87
N ASP A 148 11.37 -2.18 2.53
CA ASP A 148 11.32 -2.69 1.17
C ASP A 148 10.34 -1.87 0.31
N ILE A 149 9.22 -1.40 0.88
CA ILE A 149 8.30 -0.47 0.21
C ILE A 149 9.00 0.86 -0.09
N VAL A 150 9.72 1.43 0.89
CA VAL A 150 10.47 2.69 0.71
C VAL A 150 11.56 2.53 -0.35
N ASP A 151 12.32 1.42 -0.35
CA ASP A 151 13.31 1.12 -1.39
C ASP A 151 12.67 1.13 -2.80
N GLY A 152 11.50 0.52 -2.95
CA GLY A 152 10.76 0.52 -4.22
C GLY A 152 10.31 1.91 -4.67
N LEU A 153 9.77 2.72 -3.75
CA LEU A 153 9.37 4.09 -4.04
C LEU A 153 10.57 4.96 -4.44
N VAL A 154 11.68 4.86 -3.72
CA VAL A 154 12.91 5.61 -4.00
C VAL A 154 13.46 5.24 -5.38
N LYS A 155 13.51 3.95 -5.73
CA LYS A 155 13.95 3.50 -7.06
C LYS A 155 13.09 4.06 -8.20
N CYS A 156 11.77 4.17 -8.01
CA CYS A 156 10.90 4.82 -8.98
C CYS A 156 11.24 6.31 -9.13
N ALA A 157 11.47 7.01 -8.02
CA ALA A 157 11.81 8.44 -8.02
C ALA A 157 13.17 8.69 -8.69
N GLU A 158 14.20 7.94 -8.29
CA GLU A 158 15.54 8.03 -8.88
C GLU A 158 15.53 7.78 -10.40
N GLY A 159 14.79 6.76 -10.85
CA GLY A 159 14.68 6.46 -12.27
C GLY A 159 13.98 7.56 -13.08
N ILE A 160 12.95 8.19 -12.52
CA ILE A 160 12.26 9.31 -13.18
C ILE A 160 13.16 10.54 -13.24
N THR A 161 13.79 10.93 -12.13
CA THR A 161 14.64 12.13 -12.06
C THR A 161 15.88 11.97 -12.91
N PHE A 162 16.58 10.84 -12.82
CA PHE A 162 17.75 10.53 -13.64
C PHE A 162 17.47 10.63 -15.14
N SER A 163 16.41 10.02 -15.62
CA SER A 163 16.05 10.03 -17.03
C SER A 163 15.71 11.44 -17.52
N ARG A 164 15.03 12.26 -16.70
CA ARG A 164 14.70 13.65 -17.06
C ARG A 164 15.93 14.54 -17.15
N GLU A 165 16.87 14.41 -16.21
CA GLU A 165 18.12 15.19 -16.18
C GLU A 165 19.04 14.85 -17.37
N ASN A 166 19.06 13.59 -17.78
CA ASN A 166 19.90 13.13 -18.90
C ASN A 166 19.18 13.18 -20.27
N GLY A 167 17.94 13.66 -20.33
CA GLY A 167 17.16 13.71 -21.56
C GLY A 167 16.79 12.33 -22.12
N GLU A 168 16.81 11.31 -21.27
CA GLU A 168 16.42 9.95 -21.62
C GLU A 168 14.90 9.76 -21.53
N SER A 169 14.39 8.73 -22.19
CA SER A 169 12.98 8.37 -22.08
C SER A 169 12.67 7.81 -20.69
N THR A 170 11.71 8.41 -19.98
CA THR A 170 11.19 7.88 -18.70
C THR A 170 10.19 6.73 -18.89
N GLY A 171 9.89 6.34 -20.13
CA GLY A 171 8.81 5.40 -20.45
C GLY A 171 8.95 3.99 -19.86
N HIS A 172 10.13 3.62 -19.38
CA HIS A 172 10.32 2.37 -18.64
C HIS A 172 9.83 2.45 -17.18
N ILE A 173 9.53 3.64 -16.65
CA ILE A 173 9.01 3.87 -15.29
C ILE A 173 7.68 4.62 -15.33
N THR A 174 7.57 5.67 -16.15
CA THR A 174 6.32 6.44 -16.26
C THR A 174 5.25 5.67 -16.99
N GLY A 175 4.01 5.79 -16.50
CA GLY A 175 2.88 5.02 -17.00
C GLY A 175 2.84 3.57 -16.53
N GLN A 176 3.87 3.12 -15.80
CA GLN A 176 3.98 1.74 -15.31
C GLN A 176 3.28 1.54 -13.96
N LEU A 177 2.97 0.28 -13.71
CA LEU A 177 2.48 -0.20 -12.43
C LEU A 177 3.46 -1.26 -11.91
N PHE A 178 4.08 -0.99 -10.78
CA PHE A 178 4.99 -1.91 -10.10
C PHE A 178 4.31 -2.51 -8.86
N GLU A 179 4.33 -3.82 -8.75
CA GLU A 179 3.81 -4.52 -7.58
C GLU A 179 4.93 -4.76 -6.57
N LEU A 180 4.77 -4.17 -5.37
CA LEU A 180 5.76 -4.27 -4.29
C LEU A 180 5.30 -5.31 -3.26
N GLY A 181 5.22 -6.55 -3.69
CA GLY A 181 4.93 -7.72 -2.86
C GLY A 181 6.12 -8.67 -2.83
N THR A 182 6.15 -9.56 -1.84
CA THR A 182 7.27 -10.49 -1.64
C THR A 182 7.23 -11.72 -2.55
N GLY A 183 6.05 -12.05 -3.09
CA GLY A 183 5.81 -13.31 -3.81
C GLY A 183 5.67 -14.51 -2.88
N HIS A 184 5.56 -14.26 -1.58
CA HIS A 184 5.27 -15.25 -0.55
C HIS A 184 4.15 -14.75 0.36
N ASN A 185 3.22 -15.61 0.74
CA ASN A 185 2.13 -15.24 1.63
C ASN A 185 2.04 -16.17 2.85
N TYR A 186 1.54 -15.61 3.93
CA TYR A 186 1.27 -16.33 5.17
C TYR A 186 -0.23 -16.34 5.45
N SER A 187 -0.74 -17.44 6.01
CA SER A 187 -2.06 -17.44 6.63
C SER A 187 -2.05 -16.63 7.92
N ILE A 188 -3.20 -16.15 8.38
CA ILE A 188 -3.27 -15.43 9.65
C ILE A 188 -2.93 -16.35 10.83
N ASN A 189 -3.18 -17.66 10.70
CA ASN A 189 -2.73 -18.65 11.67
C ASN A 189 -1.20 -18.73 11.73
N GLU A 190 -0.50 -18.81 10.58
CA GLU A 190 0.98 -18.79 10.53
C GLU A 190 1.56 -17.51 11.13
N VAL A 191 0.90 -16.36 10.92
CA VAL A 191 1.30 -15.10 11.57
C VAL A 191 1.11 -15.17 13.09
N ALA A 192 0.02 -15.79 13.57
CA ALA A 192 -0.21 -15.97 15.00
C ALA A 192 0.79 -16.94 15.63
N ASP A 193 1.18 -18.02 14.92
CA ASP A 193 2.21 -18.98 15.36
C ASP A 193 3.56 -18.30 15.64
N ALA A 194 3.88 -17.24 14.89
CA ALA A 194 5.11 -16.48 15.10
C ALA A 194 5.21 -15.80 16.48
N PHE A 195 4.07 -15.54 17.14
CA PHE A 195 4.02 -15.03 18.51
C PHE A 195 4.09 -16.15 19.58
N GLY A 196 4.02 -17.40 19.18
CA GLY A 196 4.11 -18.60 20.00
C GLY A 196 3.04 -19.63 19.60
N ASP A 197 3.43 -20.87 19.38
CA ASP A 197 2.53 -21.94 18.92
C ASP A 197 1.34 -22.15 19.86
N ASP A 198 1.56 -22.05 21.16
CA ASP A 198 0.55 -22.21 22.20
C ASP A 198 -0.03 -20.89 22.72
N TYR A 199 0.27 -19.74 22.05
CA TYR A 199 -0.25 -18.46 22.49
C TYR A 199 -1.78 -18.41 22.32
N PRO A 200 -2.55 -17.88 23.30
CA PRO A 200 -4.02 -17.89 23.27
C PRO A 200 -4.60 -17.20 22.04
N ARG A 201 -5.63 -17.79 21.45
CA ARG A 201 -6.32 -17.28 20.25
C ARG A 201 -7.81 -17.24 20.47
N GLU A 202 -8.43 -16.20 19.91
CA GLU A 202 -9.88 -16.03 19.86
C GLU A 202 -10.31 -15.88 18.40
N TYR A 203 -11.16 -16.80 17.92
CA TYR A 203 -11.70 -16.76 16.58
C TYR A 203 -13.00 -15.96 16.55
N ILE A 204 -13.06 -14.96 15.69
CA ILE A 204 -14.21 -14.06 15.52
C ILE A 204 -14.81 -14.19 14.11
N ASP A 205 -16.03 -13.71 13.93
CA ASP A 205 -16.76 -13.79 12.67
C ASP A 205 -15.99 -13.18 11.48
N ARG A 206 -16.26 -13.75 10.29
CA ARG A 206 -15.71 -13.25 9.04
C ARG A 206 -16.20 -11.81 8.77
N ARG A 207 -15.29 -10.95 8.34
CA ARG A 207 -15.60 -9.58 7.93
C ARG A 207 -15.99 -9.52 6.45
N PRO A 208 -17.02 -8.74 6.07
CA PRO A 208 -17.41 -8.58 4.68
C PRO A 208 -16.30 -7.89 3.85
N GLY A 209 -16.25 -8.22 2.55
CA GLY A 209 -15.34 -7.57 1.59
C GLY A 209 -13.86 -7.97 1.70
N GLU A 210 -13.50 -8.87 2.62
CA GLU A 210 -12.12 -9.36 2.73
C GLU A 210 -11.80 -10.45 1.70
N MET A 211 -10.65 -10.33 1.04
CA MET A 211 -10.12 -11.33 0.11
C MET A 211 -9.66 -12.58 0.86
N LEU A 212 -9.78 -13.75 0.22
CA LEU A 212 -9.24 -15.00 0.76
C LEU A 212 -7.72 -15.06 0.66
N GLU A 213 -7.17 -14.53 -0.43
CA GLU A 213 -5.73 -14.59 -0.69
C GLU A 213 -5.25 -13.31 -1.39
N THR A 214 -4.05 -12.87 -1.02
CA THR A 214 -3.25 -11.92 -1.79
C THR A 214 -1.85 -12.48 -1.96
N LEU A 215 -1.33 -12.45 -3.20
CA LEU A 215 0.02 -12.90 -3.54
C LEU A 215 0.52 -12.10 -4.74
N CYS A 216 1.71 -11.52 -4.63
CA CYS A 216 2.39 -10.90 -5.74
C CYS A 216 3.01 -11.97 -6.65
N VAL A 217 2.61 -11.98 -7.90
CA VAL A 217 3.19 -12.88 -8.92
C VAL A 217 3.88 -12.09 -10.03
N ASP A 218 3.80 -10.76 -9.99
CA ASP A 218 4.41 -9.87 -10.97
C ASP A 218 5.92 -9.71 -10.72
N THR A 219 6.69 -9.64 -11.79
CA THR A 219 8.16 -9.50 -11.72
C THR A 219 8.67 -8.15 -12.23
N LEU A 220 7.79 -7.26 -12.69
CA LEU A 220 8.19 -6.02 -13.35
C LEU A 220 9.06 -5.13 -12.44
N ALA A 221 8.74 -5.04 -11.14
CA ALA A 221 9.55 -4.28 -10.19
C ALA A 221 10.98 -4.83 -10.07
N LYS A 222 11.13 -6.16 -10.11
CA LYS A 222 12.46 -6.81 -10.13
C LYS A 222 13.19 -6.54 -11.43
N ASP A 223 12.51 -6.68 -12.56
CA ASP A 223 13.12 -6.68 -13.88
C ASP A 223 13.51 -5.25 -14.32
N VAL A 224 12.69 -4.26 -13.99
CA VAL A 224 12.90 -2.85 -14.39
C VAL A 224 13.64 -2.04 -13.32
N LEU A 225 13.24 -2.16 -12.05
CA LEU A 225 13.83 -1.37 -10.96
C LEU A 225 14.99 -2.09 -10.26
N GLY A 226 15.23 -3.38 -10.55
CA GLY A 226 16.14 -4.22 -9.75
C GLY A 226 15.69 -4.37 -8.30
N TRP A 227 14.39 -4.09 -8.01
CA TRP A 227 13.84 -4.16 -6.67
C TRP A 227 13.65 -5.61 -6.22
N LYS A 228 14.00 -5.87 -4.96
CA LYS A 228 13.78 -7.18 -4.33
C LYS A 228 13.48 -6.96 -2.85
N PRO A 229 12.43 -7.61 -2.31
CA PRO A 229 12.18 -7.61 -0.88
C PRO A 229 13.31 -8.34 -0.13
N LYS A 230 13.66 -7.85 1.06
CA LYS A 230 14.80 -8.34 1.86
C LYS A 230 14.40 -8.80 3.25
N LYS A 231 13.18 -8.46 3.67
CA LYS A 231 12.70 -8.68 5.05
C LYS A 231 11.60 -9.74 5.06
N ASP A 232 11.67 -10.63 6.04
CA ASP A 232 10.65 -11.65 6.29
C ASP A 232 9.79 -11.27 7.49
N LEU A 233 8.48 -11.53 7.40
CA LEU A 233 7.52 -11.20 8.44
C LEU A 233 7.73 -12.01 9.71
N ILE A 234 7.95 -13.32 9.58
CA ILE A 234 8.09 -14.22 10.74
C ILE A 234 9.36 -13.90 11.50
N GLU A 235 10.47 -13.64 10.78
CA GLU A 235 11.73 -13.19 11.40
C GLU A 235 11.55 -11.85 12.11
N PHE A 236 10.81 -10.92 11.52
CA PHE A 236 10.51 -9.64 12.15
C PHE A 236 9.71 -9.80 13.43
N ILE A 237 8.62 -10.58 13.43
CA ILE A 237 7.79 -10.80 14.61
C ILE A 237 8.62 -11.41 15.74
N LYS A 238 9.37 -12.48 15.47
CA LYS A 238 10.21 -13.16 16.48
C LYS A 238 11.21 -12.20 17.09
N LYS A 239 11.92 -11.45 16.26
CA LYS A 239 12.97 -10.53 16.71
C LYS A 239 12.45 -9.34 17.53
N TYR A 240 11.29 -8.77 17.17
CA TYR A 240 10.85 -7.50 17.76
C TYR A 240 9.82 -7.68 18.88
N TYR A 241 9.15 -8.82 18.97
CA TYR A 241 8.08 -9.02 19.93
C TYR A 241 8.27 -10.21 20.85
N VAL A 242 9.01 -11.25 20.44
CA VAL A 242 9.11 -12.51 21.20
C VAL A 242 10.50 -12.65 21.87
N GLU A 243 11.58 -12.29 21.18
CA GLU A 243 12.95 -12.28 21.71
C GLU A 243 13.27 -10.98 22.48
#